data_a1a0e281d3804316835d0baca98bb771
#
_entry.id   a1a0e281d3804316835d0baca98bb771
#
_cell.length_a   1.000
_cell.length_b   1.000
_cell.length_c   1.000
_cell.angle_alpha   90.00
_cell.angle_beta   90.00
_cell.angle_gamma   90.00
#
_symmetry.space_group_name_H-M   'P 1'
#
loop_
_entity.id
_entity.type
_entity.pdbx_description
1 polymer ?
#
loop_
_entity_poly.entity_id
_entity_poly.type
_entity_poly.pdbx_seq_one_letter_code
_entity_poly.pdbx_strand_id
1 'polypeptide(L)'
;MDELSKTLCSSSYAKDNGVLFYNNDVFIREDTPAFALLEVRRVLGRTFVPVTLTPEAFDELLAKIWQQSSGVSQQLVDDMDADIDLMALTEEIPDNEDLLDNDENSPVIRLINAILGEAVKDGASDIHIETFERTLSIRFRVDGVLRPVLQPARKLAPLLVSRIKVMSKLDIAEKRLPQDGRISLRIGRKAIDVRVSTIPSQYGERVVMRLLDKSNLKPDINKLGLIDEELEKLKGLIDRPHGIILVTGPTGSGKSTTLYAILSALNGQERNILTVEDPIEYELEGVGQTQVNPRVDMTFARGLRAILRQDPDVVMIGEIRDGETAQIAVQASLTGHLVMSTLHTNSAAGAITRLRDMGLESFLIGSSLLGVIAQRLVRRLCTHCRTTSPLDANEKALFSFMDTPPKAIYRAVGCEHCRQSGYQGRAGIHEFLVVDSTMRRAIHEDKDEMSIETQLFKQAYSLRENGLLKVISGVTSLEEVMRVTAERGGDA
;
A
#
# COMPACT_ATOMS: atom_id res chain seq x y z
N MET A 1 -36.39 -3.23 20.67
CA MET A 1 -35.52 -2.58 21.70
C MET A 1 -35.45 -1.09 21.34
N ASP A 2 -35.86 -0.20 22.26
CA ASP A 2 -35.91 1.23 21.99
C ASP A 2 -34.48 1.79 21.73
N GLU A 3 -34.41 2.87 20.96
CA GLU A 3 -33.16 3.59 20.60
C GLU A 3 -32.30 3.96 21.85
N LEU A 4 -32.94 4.18 22.98
CA LEU A 4 -32.32 4.45 24.28
C LEU A 4 -31.58 3.23 24.88
N SER A 5 -32.07 2.00 24.61
CA SER A 5 -31.38 0.76 25.02
C SER A 5 -30.10 0.56 24.21
N LYS A 6 -30.08 1.01 22.93
CA LYS A 6 -28.88 0.96 22.06
C LYS A 6 -27.76 1.86 22.55
N THR A 7 -28.07 3.00 23.18
CA THR A 7 -27.07 3.94 23.70
C THR A 7 -26.34 3.37 24.92
N LEU A 8 -27.06 2.70 25.84
CA LEU A 8 -26.43 2.03 27.00
C LEU A 8 -25.60 0.79 26.62
N CYS A 9 -25.87 0.25 25.44
CA CYS A 9 -25.10 -0.85 24.88
C CYS A 9 -23.94 -0.37 23.98
N SER A 10 -23.64 0.95 23.90
CA SER A 10 -22.51 1.43 23.12
C SER A 10 -21.17 1.24 23.84
N SER A 11 -20.12 0.83 23.10
CA SER A 11 -18.79 0.60 23.69
C SER A 11 -18.18 1.85 24.30
N SER A 12 -18.48 3.00 23.73
CA SER A 12 -18.01 4.29 24.23
C SER A 12 -18.65 4.62 25.57
N TYR A 13 -19.97 4.47 25.70
CA TYR A 13 -20.66 4.72 26.96
C TYR A 13 -20.19 3.77 28.08
N ALA A 14 -20.02 2.49 27.77
CA ALA A 14 -19.55 1.47 28.71
C ALA A 14 -18.11 1.77 29.19
N LYS A 15 -17.20 2.16 28.29
CA LYS A 15 -15.84 2.57 28.63
C LYS A 15 -15.78 3.83 29.48
N ASP A 16 -16.53 4.86 29.07
CA ASP A 16 -16.46 6.18 29.71
C ASP A 16 -17.14 6.20 31.08
N ASN A 17 -18.18 5.39 31.27
CA ASN A 17 -18.99 5.39 32.50
C ASN A 17 -18.85 4.11 33.35
N GLY A 18 -18.09 3.12 32.90
CA GLY A 18 -17.84 1.89 33.63
C GLY A 18 -19.10 1.02 33.85
N VAL A 19 -20.13 1.11 32.98
CA VAL A 19 -21.39 0.38 33.10
C VAL A 19 -21.69 -0.39 31.83
N LEU A 20 -22.03 -1.65 31.97
CA LEU A 20 -22.34 -2.54 30.87
C LEU A 20 -23.65 -3.30 31.12
N PHE A 21 -24.56 -3.30 30.17
CA PHE A 21 -25.79 -4.12 30.20
C PHE A 21 -25.68 -5.28 29.20
N TYR A 22 -25.68 -6.51 29.74
CA TYR A 22 -25.55 -7.72 28.93
C TYR A 22 -26.35 -8.88 29.52
N ASN A 23 -27.03 -9.66 28.67
CA ASN A 23 -27.86 -10.83 29.07
C ASN A 23 -28.81 -10.57 30.22
N ASN A 24 -29.43 -9.37 30.27
CA ASN A 24 -30.36 -8.94 31.28
C ASN A 24 -29.76 -8.54 32.64
N ASP A 25 -28.41 -8.60 32.77
CA ASP A 25 -27.64 -8.19 33.93
C ASP A 25 -26.92 -6.85 33.71
N VAL A 26 -26.68 -6.12 34.78
CA VAL A 26 -25.91 -4.87 34.76
C VAL A 26 -24.58 -5.12 35.46
N PHE A 27 -23.50 -4.99 34.70
CA PHE A 27 -22.13 -5.07 35.22
C PHE A 27 -21.57 -3.67 35.42
N ILE A 28 -20.87 -3.44 36.51
CA ILE A 28 -20.26 -2.16 36.81
C ILE A 28 -18.79 -2.34 37.20
N ARG A 29 -17.99 -1.32 36.90
CA ARG A 29 -16.62 -1.21 37.36
C ARG A 29 -16.60 -0.58 38.76
N GLU A 30 -15.63 -0.89 39.62
CA GLU A 30 -15.53 -0.41 40.97
C GLU A 30 -15.58 1.12 41.09
N ASP A 31 -15.11 1.85 40.08
CA ASP A 31 -15.09 3.31 40.00
C ASP A 31 -16.30 3.93 39.30
N THR A 32 -17.34 3.15 38.97
CA THR A 32 -18.53 3.61 38.26
C THR A 32 -19.23 4.75 39.01
N PRO A 33 -19.45 5.90 38.37
CA PRO A 33 -20.10 7.03 39.01
C PRO A 33 -21.61 6.79 39.22
N ALA A 34 -22.15 7.27 40.35
CA ALA A 34 -23.54 7.04 40.73
C ALA A 34 -24.57 7.52 39.69
N PHE A 35 -24.26 8.57 38.93
CA PHE A 35 -25.16 9.08 37.88
C PHE A 35 -25.35 8.08 36.74
N ALA A 36 -24.33 7.28 36.41
CA ALA A 36 -24.42 6.27 35.38
C ALA A 36 -25.41 5.15 35.77
N LEU A 37 -25.45 4.74 37.04
CA LEU A 37 -26.42 3.80 37.57
C LEU A 37 -27.86 4.35 37.56
N LEU A 38 -28.04 5.63 37.84
CA LEU A 38 -29.33 6.30 37.76
C LEU A 38 -29.84 6.34 36.30
N GLU A 39 -28.95 6.60 35.36
CA GLU A 39 -29.29 6.61 33.93
C GLU A 39 -29.67 5.23 33.44
N VAL A 40 -28.93 4.19 33.80
CA VAL A 40 -29.29 2.78 33.51
C VAL A 40 -30.67 2.43 34.05
N ARG A 41 -30.95 2.81 35.31
CA ARG A 41 -32.25 2.59 35.95
C ARG A 41 -33.39 3.33 35.25
N ARG A 42 -33.13 4.57 34.81
CA ARG A 42 -34.09 5.36 34.04
C ARG A 42 -34.45 4.70 32.70
N VAL A 43 -33.45 4.17 31.99
CA VAL A 43 -33.65 3.56 30.67
C VAL A 43 -34.28 2.17 30.80
N LEU A 44 -33.83 1.34 31.75
CA LEU A 44 -34.38 0.01 31.95
C LEU A 44 -35.79 -0.02 32.58
N GLY A 45 -36.22 1.09 33.22
CA GLY A 45 -37.53 1.19 33.84
C GLY A 45 -37.81 0.18 34.97
N ARG A 46 -36.77 -0.49 35.48
CA ARG A 46 -36.85 -1.53 36.52
C ARG A 46 -35.69 -1.41 37.52
N THR A 47 -35.84 -2.01 38.66
CA THR A 47 -34.76 -2.19 39.64
C THR A 47 -33.87 -3.38 39.22
N PHE A 48 -32.58 -3.23 39.43
CA PHE A 48 -31.57 -4.27 39.18
C PHE A 48 -30.52 -4.27 40.32
N VAL A 49 -29.84 -5.39 40.47
CA VAL A 49 -28.68 -5.52 41.36
C VAL A 49 -27.45 -5.57 40.46
N PRO A 50 -26.55 -4.57 40.51
CA PRO A 50 -25.38 -4.57 39.66
C PRO A 50 -24.36 -5.61 40.15
N VAL A 51 -23.64 -6.23 39.19
CA VAL A 51 -22.49 -7.09 39.47
C VAL A 51 -21.24 -6.23 39.37
N THR A 52 -20.53 -6.02 40.48
CA THR A 52 -19.31 -5.23 40.50
C THR A 52 -18.12 -6.08 40.05
N LEU A 53 -17.32 -5.56 39.12
CA LEU A 53 -16.12 -6.18 38.59
C LEU A 53 -14.89 -5.28 38.84
N THR A 54 -13.71 -5.91 38.98
CA THR A 54 -12.44 -5.17 38.92
C THR A 54 -12.25 -4.53 37.52
N PRO A 55 -11.46 -3.45 37.42
CA PRO A 55 -11.21 -2.80 36.12
C PRO A 55 -10.75 -3.79 35.04
N GLU A 56 -9.85 -4.72 35.37
CA GLU A 56 -9.34 -5.72 34.43
C GLU A 56 -10.45 -6.69 34.00
N ALA A 57 -11.25 -7.20 34.94
CA ALA A 57 -12.35 -8.12 34.66
C ALA A 57 -13.47 -7.44 33.86
N PHE A 58 -13.71 -6.15 34.08
CA PHE A 58 -14.66 -5.34 33.33
C PHE A 58 -14.20 -5.15 31.88
N ASP A 59 -12.92 -4.81 31.67
CA ASP A 59 -12.34 -4.63 30.35
C ASP A 59 -12.28 -5.96 29.56
N GLU A 60 -11.98 -7.08 30.23
CA GLU A 60 -12.06 -8.42 29.61
C GLU A 60 -13.50 -8.79 29.21
N LEU A 61 -14.47 -8.52 30.08
CA LEU A 61 -15.89 -8.77 29.77
C LEU A 61 -16.37 -7.87 28.64
N LEU A 62 -15.97 -6.59 28.68
CA LEU A 62 -16.26 -5.62 27.64
C LEU A 62 -15.68 -6.08 26.28
N ALA A 63 -14.42 -6.49 26.25
CA ALA A 63 -13.77 -7.01 25.04
C ALA A 63 -14.48 -8.26 24.52
N LYS A 64 -14.85 -9.19 25.42
CA LYS A 64 -15.54 -10.43 25.06
C LYS A 64 -16.93 -10.18 24.46
N ILE A 65 -17.70 -9.27 25.04
CA ILE A 65 -19.06 -8.94 24.57
C ILE A 65 -19.01 -8.19 23.24
N TRP A 66 -18.04 -7.29 23.07
CA TRP A 66 -17.84 -6.57 21.79
C TRP A 66 -17.20 -7.42 20.71
N GLN A 67 -16.38 -8.40 21.07
CA GLN A 67 -15.96 -9.45 20.13
C GLN A 67 -17.15 -10.29 19.67
N GLN A 68 -18.13 -10.55 20.56
CA GLN A 68 -19.35 -11.30 20.22
C GLN A 68 -20.41 -10.41 19.51
N SER A 69 -20.47 -9.11 19.78
CA SER A 69 -21.47 -8.20 19.18
C SER A 69 -20.99 -7.50 17.90
N SER A 70 -19.70 -7.54 17.58
CA SER A 70 -19.20 -7.18 16.26
C SER A 70 -19.34 -8.38 15.33
N GLY A 71 -20.57 -8.79 15.04
CA GLY A 71 -20.91 -9.94 14.18
C GLY A 71 -20.22 -9.89 12.81
N VAL A 72 -19.94 -8.69 12.27
CA VAL A 72 -19.12 -8.49 11.07
C VAL A 72 -17.70 -9.03 11.24
N SER A 73 -17.06 -8.82 12.40
CA SER A 73 -15.69 -9.30 12.64
C SER A 73 -15.61 -10.79 12.87
N GLN A 74 -16.63 -11.39 13.50
CA GLN A 74 -16.68 -12.83 13.75
C GLN A 74 -17.09 -13.58 12.48
N GLN A 75 -18.09 -13.11 11.74
CA GLN A 75 -18.46 -13.67 10.44
C GLN A 75 -17.32 -13.57 9.43
N LEU A 76 -16.58 -12.46 9.36
CA LEU A 76 -15.38 -12.34 8.52
C LEU A 76 -14.26 -13.29 8.96
N VAL A 77 -14.19 -13.69 10.23
CA VAL A 77 -13.20 -14.67 10.72
C VAL A 77 -13.65 -16.09 10.40
N ASP A 78 -14.91 -16.42 10.64
CA ASP A 78 -15.47 -17.73 10.34
C ASP A 78 -15.52 -17.97 8.81
N ASP A 79 -15.78 -16.90 8.04
CA ASP A 79 -15.75 -16.90 6.59
C ASP A 79 -14.33 -17.01 6.00
N MET A 80 -13.28 -16.65 6.73
CA MET A 80 -11.89 -16.83 6.26
C MET A 80 -11.40 -18.30 6.35
N ASP A 81 -11.97 -19.10 7.22
CA ASP A 81 -11.61 -20.53 7.37
C ASP A 81 -12.48 -21.46 6.52
N ALA A 82 -13.61 -20.98 5.99
CA ALA A 82 -14.46 -21.71 5.07
C ALA A 82 -14.12 -21.38 3.61
N ASP A 83 -14.12 -22.38 2.73
CA ASP A 83 -14.15 -22.17 1.28
C ASP A 83 -15.54 -21.64 0.89
N ILE A 84 -15.71 -20.30 0.92
CA ILE A 84 -16.98 -19.65 0.61
C ILE A 84 -17.18 -19.67 -0.90
N ASP A 85 -18.27 -20.25 -1.34
CA ASP A 85 -18.72 -20.15 -2.73
C ASP A 85 -19.31 -18.75 -2.98
N LEU A 86 -18.46 -17.82 -3.47
CA LEU A 86 -18.88 -16.46 -3.83
C LEU A 86 -20.00 -16.46 -4.87
N MET A 87 -20.10 -17.49 -5.72
CA MET A 87 -21.12 -17.60 -6.73
C MET A 87 -22.49 -17.92 -6.09
N ALA A 88 -22.52 -18.83 -5.12
CA ALA A 88 -23.74 -19.17 -4.38
C ALA A 88 -24.31 -17.94 -3.65
N LEU A 89 -23.46 -17.10 -3.04
CA LEU A 89 -23.90 -15.85 -2.40
C LEU A 89 -24.57 -14.86 -3.38
N THR A 90 -24.19 -14.86 -4.66
CA THR A 90 -24.84 -13.98 -5.64
C THR A 90 -26.25 -14.43 -6.00
N GLU A 91 -26.55 -15.71 -5.88
CA GLU A 91 -27.88 -16.28 -6.16
C GLU A 91 -28.87 -16.04 -5.00
N GLU A 92 -28.38 -15.83 -3.80
CA GLU A 92 -29.20 -15.52 -2.61
C GLU A 92 -29.74 -14.09 -2.59
N ILE A 93 -29.22 -13.17 -3.43
CA ILE A 93 -29.61 -11.76 -3.42
C ILE A 93 -30.95 -11.57 -4.15
N PRO A 94 -32.01 -11.12 -3.46
CA PRO A 94 -33.30 -10.87 -4.07
C PRO A 94 -33.25 -9.65 -5.01
N ASP A 95 -34.15 -9.62 -6.00
CA ASP A 95 -34.20 -8.53 -7.00
C ASP A 95 -34.63 -7.17 -6.41
N ASN A 96 -35.27 -7.15 -5.23
CA ASN A 96 -35.83 -5.97 -4.57
C ASN A 96 -35.29 -5.82 -3.14
N GLU A 97 -34.00 -5.88 -2.93
CA GLU A 97 -33.39 -5.64 -1.60
C GLU A 97 -33.43 -4.14 -1.25
N ASP A 98 -33.88 -3.81 -0.02
CA ASP A 98 -33.87 -2.43 0.47
C ASP A 98 -32.42 -2.01 0.82
N LEU A 99 -31.88 -1.04 0.06
CA LEU A 99 -30.52 -0.53 0.21
C LEU A 99 -30.28 0.24 1.53
N LEU A 100 -31.36 0.67 2.19
CA LEU A 100 -31.32 1.39 3.46
C LEU A 100 -31.40 0.45 4.66
N ASP A 101 -31.67 -0.82 4.43
CA ASP A 101 -31.68 -1.81 5.49
C ASP A 101 -30.24 -1.99 6.03
N ASN A 102 -30.08 -1.67 7.31
CA ASN A 102 -28.83 -1.82 8.03
C ASN A 102 -28.69 -3.22 8.68
N ASP A 103 -29.49 -4.19 8.25
CA ASP A 103 -29.34 -5.55 8.72
C ASP A 103 -27.99 -6.10 8.24
N GLU A 104 -27.09 -6.37 9.19
CA GLU A 104 -25.77 -6.95 8.94
C GLU A 104 -25.84 -8.31 8.24
N ASN A 105 -27.00 -8.96 8.26
CA ASN A 105 -27.30 -10.23 7.58
C ASN A 105 -27.77 -10.07 6.13
N SER A 106 -27.89 -8.84 5.62
CA SER A 106 -28.28 -8.61 4.22
C SER A 106 -27.34 -9.37 3.27
N PRO A 107 -27.88 -10.12 2.29
CA PRO A 107 -27.06 -10.89 1.33
C PRO A 107 -26.03 -10.07 0.59
N VAL A 108 -26.31 -8.78 0.28
CA VAL A 108 -25.36 -7.87 -0.36
C VAL A 108 -24.18 -7.55 0.56
N ILE A 109 -24.42 -7.34 1.85
CA ILE A 109 -23.37 -7.09 2.83
C ILE A 109 -22.48 -8.33 3.00
N ARG A 110 -23.08 -9.50 3.10
CA ARG A 110 -22.37 -10.79 3.18
C ARG A 110 -21.48 -10.97 1.95
N LEU A 111 -21.98 -10.69 0.74
CA LEU A 111 -21.19 -10.78 -0.48
C LEU A 111 -20.01 -9.78 -0.49
N ILE A 112 -20.21 -8.52 -0.09
CA ILE A 112 -19.12 -7.53 -0.01
C ILE A 112 -18.06 -7.97 1.01
N ASN A 113 -18.49 -8.44 2.17
CA ASN A 113 -17.59 -8.93 3.21
C ASN A 113 -16.79 -10.15 2.75
N ALA A 114 -17.44 -11.09 2.07
CA ALA A 114 -16.79 -12.26 1.49
C ALA A 114 -15.77 -11.87 0.40
N ILE A 115 -16.09 -10.90 -0.48
CA ILE A 115 -15.17 -10.36 -1.47
C ILE A 115 -13.94 -9.72 -0.80
N LEU A 116 -14.16 -8.93 0.25
CA LEU A 116 -13.09 -8.29 1.02
C LEU A 116 -12.22 -9.34 1.74
N GLY A 117 -12.84 -10.32 2.38
CA GLY A 117 -12.15 -11.42 3.06
C GLY A 117 -11.28 -12.22 2.10
N GLU A 118 -11.82 -12.62 0.95
CA GLU A 118 -11.08 -13.36 -0.08
C GLU A 118 -9.94 -12.52 -0.66
N ALA A 119 -10.17 -11.22 -0.91
CA ALA A 119 -9.13 -10.32 -1.40
C ALA A 119 -7.95 -10.21 -0.41
N VAL A 120 -8.23 -10.16 0.89
CA VAL A 120 -7.19 -10.13 1.94
C VAL A 120 -6.46 -11.46 2.04
N LYS A 121 -7.16 -12.59 1.96
CA LYS A 121 -6.60 -13.94 1.92
C LYS A 121 -5.68 -14.13 0.71
N ASP A 122 -6.03 -13.52 -0.44
CA ASP A 122 -5.24 -13.52 -1.66
C ASP A 122 -4.05 -12.57 -1.65
N GLY A 123 -3.95 -11.68 -0.66
CA GLY A 123 -2.96 -10.60 -0.66
C GLY A 123 -3.18 -9.60 -1.81
N ALA A 124 -4.44 -9.40 -2.21
CA ALA A 124 -4.78 -8.43 -3.24
C ALA A 124 -4.46 -6.99 -2.79
N SER A 125 -3.91 -6.20 -3.69
CA SER A 125 -3.70 -4.75 -3.46
C SER A 125 -4.93 -3.93 -3.78
N ASP A 126 -5.70 -4.35 -4.80
CA ASP A 126 -6.89 -3.61 -5.27
C ASP A 126 -8.00 -4.60 -5.67
N ILE A 127 -9.25 -4.21 -5.41
CA ILE A 127 -10.45 -4.87 -5.90
C ILE A 127 -11.08 -3.94 -6.94
N HIS A 128 -11.33 -4.45 -8.12
CA HIS A 128 -12.00 -3.75 -9.20
C HIS A 128 -13.40 -4.32 -9.40
N ILE A 129 -14.43 -3.48 -9.30
CA ILE A 129 -15.82 -3.79 -9.58
C ILE A 129 -16.22 -2.99 -10.80
N GLU A 130 -16.45 -3.66 -11.92
CA GLU A 130 -16.60 -3.05 -13.24
C GLU A 130 -17.89 -3.49 -13.90
N THR A 131 -18.75 -2.53 -14.19
CA THR A 131 -20.04 -2.78 -14.85
C THR A 131 -19.88 -2.69 -16.37
N PHE A 132 -20.18 -3.77 -17.05
CA PHE A 132 -20.22 -3.87 -18.51
C PHE A 132 -21.66 -3.99 -19.02
N GLU A 133 -21.84 -4.03 -20.34
CA GLU A 133 -23.17 -4.10 -20.97
C GLU A 133 -24.05 -5.24 -20.45
N ARG A 134 -23.48 -6.43 -20.30
CA ARG A 134 -24.19 -7.65 -19.92
C ARG A 134 -23.77 -8.25 -18.61
N THR A 135 -22.59 -7.90 -18.11
CA THR A 135 -21.97 -8.55 -16.95
C THR A 135 -21.45 -7.50 -15.95
N LEU A 136 -21.39 -7.90 -14.69
CA LEU A 136 -20.59 -7.26 -13.67
C LEU A 136 -19.31 -8.08 -13.49
N SER A 137 -18.14 -7.46 -13.54
CA SER A 137 -16.85 -8.14 -13.37
C SER A 137 -16.18 -7.70 -12.08
N ILE A 138 -15.85 -8.64 -11.22
CA ILE A 138 -15.08 -8.42 -10.00
C ILE A 138 -13.71 -9.05 -10.20
N ARG A 139 -12.66 -8.22 -10.11
CA ARG A 139 -11.28 -8.63 -10.35
C ARG A 139 -10.39 -8.19 -9.20
N PHE A 140 -9.46 -9.03 -8.82
CA PHE A 140 -8.43 -8.69 -7.84
C PHE A 140 -7.10 -8.39 -8.53
N ARG A 141 -6.39 -7.40 -8.02
CA ARG A 141 -5.01 -7.16 -8.40
C ARG A 141 -4.11 -7.85 -7.37
N VAL A 142 -3.53 -8.97 -7.76
CA VAL A 142 -2.60 -9.74 -6.93
C VAL A 142 -1.23 -9.69 -7.59
N ASP A 143 -0.21 -9.30 -6.82
CA ASP A 143 1.16 -9.13 -7.30
C ASP A 143 1.29 -8.29 -8.58
N GLY A 144 0.46 -7.23 -8.69
CA GLY A 144 0.43 -6.29 -9.81
C GLY A 144 -0.39 -6.75 -11.03
N VAL A 145 -0.92 -7.99 -11.05
CA VAL A 145 -1.69 -8.56 -12.15
C VAL A 145 -3.18 -8.63 -11.78
N LEU A 146 -4.06 -8.20 -12.69
CA LEU A 146 -5.51 -8.33 -12.51
C LEU A 146 -5.95 -9.76 -12.85
N ARG A 147 -6.73 -10.37 -11.94
CA ARG A 147 -7.33 -11.70 -12.12
C ARG A 147 -8.83 -11.60 -11.95
N PRO A 148 -9.63 -12.23 -12.82
CA PRO A 148 -11.06 -12.36 -12.62
C PRO A 148 -11.33 -13.27 -11.42
N VAL A 149 -12.27 -12.86 -10.55
CA VAL A 149 -12.67 -13.62 -9.36
C VAL A 149 -14.13 -14.03 -9.47
N LEU A 150 -15.00 -13.08 -9.88
CA LEU A 150 -16.43 -13.30 -9.94
C LEU A 150 -17.04 -12.52 -11.11
N GLN A 151 -18.02 -13.09 -11.77
CA GLN A 151 -18.79 -12.45 -12.85
C GLN A 151 -20.30 -12.61 -12.62
N PRO A 152 -20.86 -11.91 -11.63
CA PRO A 152 -22.28 -12.02 -11.32
C PRO A 152 -23.15 -11.30 -12.35
N ALA A 153 -24.48 -11.49 -12.24
CA ALA A 153 -25.42 -10.81 -13.10
C ALA A 153 -25.34 -9.28 -12.92
N ARG A 154 -25.40 -8.53 -14.03
CA ARG A 154 -25.31 -7.06 -14.03
C ARG A 154 -26.29 -6.37 -13.08
N LYS A 155 -27.48 -6.96 -12.85
CA LYS A 155 -28.50 -6.41 -11.95
C LYS A 155 -28.01 -6.16 -10.52
N LEU A 156 -26.94 -6.83 -10.08
CA LEU A 156 -26.33 -6.64 -8.77
C LEU A 156 -25.42 -5.41 -8.68
N ALA A 157 -25.00 -4.84 -9.82
CA ALA A 157 -24.08 -3.71 -9.83
C ALA A 157 -24.59 -2.48 -9.04
N PRO A 158 -25.84 -1.99 -9.23
CA PRO A 158 -26.33 -0.85 -8.49
C PRO A 158 -26.39 -1.10 -6.97
N LEU A 159 -26.74 -2.32 -6.56
CA LEU A 159 -26.84 -2.71 -5.15
C LEU A 159 -25.45 -2.69 -4.49
N LEU A 160 -24.47 -3.37 -5.10
CA LEU A 160 -23.08 -3.41 -4.61
C LEU A 160 -22.47 -2.00 -4.54
N VAL A 161 -22.61 -1.21 -5.62
CA VAL A 161 -22.04 0.14 -5.67
C VAL A 161 -22.66 1.05 -4.61
N SER A 162 -23.99 1.06 -4.49
CA SER A 162 -24.68 1.87 -3.48
C SER A 162 -24.25 1.47 -2.06
N ARG A 163 -24.13 0.18 -1.77
CA ARG A 163 -23.70 -0.28 -0.45
C ARG A 163 -22.26 0.08 -0.15
N ILE A 164 -21.35 -0.05 -1.12
CA ILE A 164 -19.95 0.39 -0.97
C ILE A 164 -19.89 1.90 -0.73
N LYS A 165 -20.72 2.71 -1.40
CA LYS A 165 -20.81 4.15 -1.15
C LYS A 165 -21.26 4.47 0.27
N VAL A 166 -22.27 3.76 0.79
CA VAL A 166 -22.70 3.89 2.20
C VAL A 166 -21.54 3.60 3.15
N MET A 167 -20.88 2.46 2.96
CA MET A 167 -19.76 2.04 3.80
C MET A 167 -18.58 3.03 3.78
N SER A 168 -18.36 3.69 2.64
CA SER A 168 -17.29 4.68 2.45
C SER A 168 -17.71 6.12 2.70
N LYS A 169 -18.95 6.36 3.17
CA LYS A 169 -19.54 7.67 3.45
C LYS A 169 -19.58 8.59 2.23
N LEU A 170 -19.88 8.02 1.06
CA LEU A 170 -20.05 8.73 -0.21
C LEU A 170 -21.52 9.01 -0.48
N ASP A 171 -21.80 9.98 -1.35
CA ASP A 171 -23.16 10.33 -1.78
C ASP A 171 -23.72 9.27 -2.75
N ILE A 172 -24.78 8.58 -2.32
CA ILE A 172 -25.44 7.53 -3.10
C ILE A 172 -26.22 8.11 -4.28
N ALA A 173 -26.76 9.32 -4.10
CA ALA A 173 -27.61 9.97 -5.11
C ALA A 173 -26.78 10.51 -6.29
N GLU A 174 -25.55 10.95 -6.04
CA GLU A 174 -24.66 11.45 -7.07
C GLU A 174 -23.94 10.30 -7.79
N LYS A 175 -24.30 10.08 -9.06
CA LYS A 175 -23.77 9.01 -9.92
C LYS A 175 -23.00 9.52 -11.15
N ARG A 176 -22.88 10.84 -11.29
CA ARG A 176 -22.31 11.51 -12.47
C ARG A 176 -20.91 12.05 -12.22
N LEU A 177 -20.48 12.14 -10.98
CA LEU A 177 -19.19 12.69 -10.58
C LEU A 177 -18.34 11.61 -9.90
N PRO A 178 -17.01 11.63 -10.09
CA PRO A 178 -16.10 10.79 -9.30
C PRO A 178 -16.19 11.11 -7.82
N GLN A 179 -16.08 10.09 -6.97
CA GLN A 179 -16.06 10.26 -5.53
C GLN A 179 -14.96 9.37 -4.92
N ASP A 180 -14.31 9.89 -3.89
CA ASP A 180 -13.28 9.17 -3.12
C ASP A 180 -13.65 9.09 -1.64
N GLY A 181 -13.53 7.93 -1.06
CA GLY A 181 -13.86 7.65 0.34
C GLY A 181 -12.93 6.65 0.99
N ARG A 182 -13.20 6.34 2.26
CA ARG A 182 -12.42 5.39 3.04
C ARG A 182 -13.32 4.51 3.88
N ILE A 183 -12.93 3.24 4.03
CA ILE A 183 -13.55 2.27 4.93
C ILE A 183 -12.42 1.72 5.80
N SER A 184 -12.56 1.78 7.12
CA SER A 184 -11.65 1.13 8.05
C SER A 184 -12.29 -0.15 8.55
N LEU A 185 -11.66 -1.28 8.28
CA LEU A 185 -12.16 -2.62 8.59
C LEU A 185 -11.18 -3.35 9.50
N ARG A 186 -11.70 -4.27 10.29
CA ARG A 186 -10.89 -5.22 11.03
C ARG A 186 -11.27 -6.63 10.55
N ILE A 187 -10.33 -7.29 9.87
CA ILE A 187 -10.53 -8.65 9.36
C ILE A 187 -9.63 -9.58 10.18
N GLY A 188 -10.21 -10.36 11.06
CA GLY A 188 -9.45 -11.14 12.03
C GLY A 188 -8.58 -10.24 12.93
N ARG A 189 -7.27 -10.52 12.94
CA ARG A 189 -6.29 -9.72 13.70
C ARG A 189 -5.70 -8.54 12.91
N LYS A 190 -6.10 -8.37 11.65
CA LYS A 190 -5.56 -7.33 10.76
C LYS A 190 -6.45 -6.11 10.71
N ALA A 191 -5.88 -4.93 10.94
CA ALA A 191 -6.53 -3.65 10.66
C ALA A 191 -6.24 -3.26 9.21
N ILE A 192 -7.31 -3.17 8.41
CA ILE A 192 -7.24 -2.85 6.98
C ILE A 192 -7.91 -1.53 6.72
N ASP A 193 -7.20 -0.62 6.07
CA ASP A 193 -7.74 0.61 5.56
C ASP A 193 -8.03 0.44 4.06
N VAL A 194 -9.26 0.70 3.64
CA VAL A 194 -9.69 0.56 2.25
C VAL A 194 -9.96 1.94 1.68
N ARG A 195 -9.19 2.34 0.69
CA ARG A 195 -9.47 3.55 -0.08
C ARG A 195 -10.39 3.18 -1.23
N VAL A 196 -11.54 3.84 -1.30
CA VAL A 196 -12.59 3.59 -2.30
C VAL A 196 -12.64 4.76 -3.26
N SER A 197 -12.56 4.47 -4.56
CA SER A 197 -12.78 5.45 -5.62
C SER A 197 -13.89 4.97 -6.54
N THR A 198 -14.87 5.84 -6.82
CA THR A 198 -15.95 5.57 -7.74
C THR A 198 -15.89 6.53 -8.91
N ILE A 199 -16.11 6.03 -10.12
CA ILE A 199 -16.18 6.85 -11.33
C ILE A 199 -17.41 6.46 -12.16
N PRO A 200 -18.11 7.44 -12.78
CA PRO A 200 -19.14 7.14 -13.76
C PRO A 200 -18.55 6.39 -14.97
N SER A 201 -19.27 5.41 -15.48
CA SER A 201 -18.96 4.77 -16.74
C SER A 201 -20.23 4.55 -17.57
N GLN A 202 -20.10 4.13 -18.85
CA GLN A 202 -21.21 4.01 -19.79
C GLN A 202 -22.35 3.12 -19.28
N TYR A 203 -22.04 2.06 -18.53
CA TYR A 203 -23.02 1.06 -18.09
C TYR A 203 -23.33 1.10 -16.59
N GLY A 204 -22.85 2.10 -15.87
CA GLY A 204 -22.99 2.29 -14.44
C GLY A 204 -21.69 2.78 -13.82
N GLU A 205 -21.61 2.87 -12.51
CA GLU A 205 -20.39 3.30 -11.83
C GLU A 205 -19.38 2.14 -11.77
N ARG A 206 -18.11 2.48 -11.92
CA ARG A 206 -16.97 1.61 -11.64
C ARG A 206 -16.43 1.93 -10.27
N VAL A 207 -16.11 0.91 -9.49
CA VAL A 207 -15.51 1.05 -8.15
C VAL A 207 -14.15 0.39 -8.13
N VAL A 208 -13.17 1.07 -7.52
CA VAL A 208 -11.87 0.50 -7.19
C VAL A 208 -11.66 0.66 -5.69
N MET A 209 -11.38 -0.44 -5.01
CA MET A 209 -11.06 -0.48 -3.58
C MET A 209 -9.61 -0.89 -3.40
N ARG A 210 -8.77 0.02 -2.90
CA ARG A 210 -7.36 -0.27 -2.56
C ARG A 210 -7.26 -0.71 -1.12
N LEU A 211 -6.69 -1.87 -0.90
CA LEU A 211 -6.50 -2.48 0.41
C LEU A 211 -5.13 -2.10 0.98
N LEU A 212 -5.11 -1.53 2.18
CA LEU A 212 -3.91 -1.13 2.91
C LEU A 212 -3.86 -1.90 4.23
N ASP A 213 -3.03 -2.94 4.29
CA ASP A 213 -2.80 -3.73 5.51
C ASP A 213 -1.81 -2.99 6.42
N LYS A 214 -2.28 -2.48 7.56
CA LYS A 214 -1.46 -1.75 8.53
C LYS A 214 -0.70 -2.66 9.50
N SER A 215 -0.98 -3.96 9.52
CA SER A 215 -0.53 -4.85 10.60
C SER A 215 0.89 -5.41 10.43
N ASN A 216 1.47 -5.38 9.22
CA ASN A 216 2.71 -6.11 8.90
C ASN A 216 3.87 -5.26 8.37
N LEU A 217 3.80 -3.93 8.48
CA LEU A 217 4.75 -3.05 7.82
C LEU A 217 5.83 -2.54 8.81
N LYS A 218 6.82 -3.39 9.12
CA LYS A 218 8.15 -2.89 9.48
C LYS A 218 9.00 -3.00 8.21
N PRO A 219 9.14 -1.91 7.44
CA PRO A 219 9.97 -1.90 6.26
C PRO A 219 11.42 -2.11 6.68
N ASP A 220 12.08 -3.07 6.03
CA ASP A 220 13.44 -3.48 6.36
C ASP A 220 14.30 -3.34 5.10
N ILE A 221 15.35 -2.54 5.19
CA ILE A 221 16.27 -2.25 4.08
C ILE A 221 16.89 -3.54 3.52
N ASN A 222 17.10 -4.56 4.35
CA ASN A 222 17.67 -5.85 3.94
C ASN A 222 16.67 -6.70 3.13
N LYS A 223 15.37 -6.37 3.15
CA LYS A 223 14.32 -7.09 2.43
C LYS A 223 13.90 -6.41 1.13
N LEU A 224 14.51 -5.30 0.74
CA LEU A 224 14.22 -4.60 -0.51
C LEU A 224 14.57 -5.42 -1.76
N GLY A 225 15.42 -6.42 -1.62
CA GLY A 225 15.88 -7.25 -2.73
C GLY A 225 17.06 -6.65 -3.48
N LEU A 226 17.79 -5.72 -2.90
CA LEU A 226 19.09 -5.27 -3.40
C LEU A 226 20.07 -6.44 -3.36
N ILE A 227 21.02 -6.49 -4.29
CA ILE A 227 22.19 -7.37 -4.17
C ILE A 227 23.13 -6.80 -3.10
N ASP A 228 23.98 -7.65 -2.51
CA ASP A 228 24.81 -7.27 -1.37
C ASP A 228 25.65 -6.01 -1.62
N GLU A 229 26.22 -5.87 -2.83
CA GLU A 229 27.01 -4.71 -3.23
C GLU A 229 26.15 -3.43 -3.28
N GLU A 230 24.92 -3.51 -3.80
CA GLU A 230 23.98 -2.37 -3.87
C GLU A 230 23.50 -1.98 -2.47
N LEU A 231 23.27 -2.97 -1.61
CA LEU A 231 22.86 -2.74 -0.22
C LEU A 231 23.96 -2.00 0.55
N GLU A 232 25.23 -2.38 0.40
CA GLU A 232 26.34 -1.68 1.03
C GLU A 232 26.54 -0.26 0.46
N LYS A 233 26.38 -0.09 -0.87
CA LYS A 233 26.35 1.24 -1.48
C LYS A 233 25.23 2.11 -0.89
N LEU A 234 24.02 1.56 -0.75
CA LEU A 234 22.88 2.29 -0.17
C LEU A 234 23.17 2.68 1.29
N LYS A 235 23.67 1.77 2.12
CA LYS A 235 24.08 2.08 3.50
C LYS A 235 25.10 3.23 3.54
N GLY A 236 26.11 3.17 2.68
CA GLY A 236 27.09 4.26 2.57
C GLY A 236 26.52 5.62 2.12
N LEU A 237 25.42 5.63 1.33
CA LEU A 237 24.75 6.86 0.92
C LEU A 237 23.88 7.44 2.05
N ILE A 238 23.14 6.61 2.79
CA ILE A 238 22.25 7.07 3.86
C ILE A 238 23.00 7.53 5.13
N ASP A 239 24.27 7.12 5.26
CA ASP A 239 25.14 7.60 6.33
C ASP A 239 25.77 8.99 6.04
N ARG A 240 25.57 9.52 4.82
CA ARG A 240 26.02 10.86 4.49
C ARG A 240 25.24 11.92 5.29
N PRO A 241 25.91 12.98 5.78
CA PRO A 241 25.26 14.02 6.56
C PRO A 241 24.27 14.88 5.73
N HIS A 242 24.51 15.01 4.44
CA HIS A 242 23.69 15.83 3.53
C HIS A 242 23.78 15.32 2.09
N GLY A 243 22.81 15.72 1.28
CA GLY A 243 22.71 15.36 -0.13
C GLY A 243 21.33 14.88 -0.49
N ILE A 244 21.13 14.43 -1.73
CA ILE A 244 19.86 13.95 -2.26
C ILE A 244 19.98 12.50 -2.68
N ILE A 245 19.06 11.66 -2.22
CA ILE A 245 18.86 10.28 -2.70
C ILE A 245 17.49 10.20 -3.37
N LEU A 246 17.46 9.74 -4.62
CA LEU A 246 16.22 9.62 -5.39
C LEU A 246 15.87 8.16 -5.63
N VAL A 247 14.59 7.83 -5.50
CA VAL A 247 14.05 6.53 -5.93
C VAL A 247 13.10 6.78 -7.10
N THR A 248 13.34 6.15 -8.23
CA THR A 248 12.55 6.36 -9.44
C THR A 248 11.91 5.08 -9.97
N GLY A 249 10.88 5.24 -10.77
CA GLY A 249 10.15 4.13 -11.38
C GLY A 249 8.67 4.46 -11.55
N PRO A 250 7.91 3.62 -12.29
CA PRO A 250 6.47 3.81 -12.47
C PRO A 250 5.68 3.63 -11.17
N THR A 251 4.41 3.96 -11.23
CA THR A 251 3.47 3.66 -10.13
C THR A 251 3.46 2.16 -9.83
N GLY A 252 3.52 1.81 -8.55
CA GLY A 252 3.54 0.41 -8.11
C GLY A 252 4.91 -0.28 -8.19
N SER A 253 6.00 0.44 -8.46
CA SER A 253 7.36 -0.12 -8.44
C SER A 253 7.97 -0.28 -7.03
N GLY A 254 7.26 0.13 -5.97
CA GLY A 254 7.69 -0.03 -4.59
C GLY A 254 8.52 1.14 -4.04
N LYS A 255 8.51 2.33 -4.70
CA LYS A 255 9.27 3.51 -4.28
C LYS A 255 9.05 3.90 -2.82
N SER A 256 7.77 4.05 -2.42
CA SER A 256 7.42 4.41 -1.03
C SER A 256 7.93 3.37 -0.02
N THR A 257 7.84 2.08 -0.36
CA THR A 257 8.37 1.00 0.49
C THR A 257 9.88 1.12 0.68
N THR A 258 10.62 1.45 -0.39
CA THR A 258 12.07 1.66 -0.33
C THR A 258 12.41 2.89 0.51
N LEU A 259 11.73 4.03 0.31
CA LEU A 259 11.94 5.22 1.12
C LEU A 259 11.63 4.95 2.60
N TYR A 260 10.52 4.30 2.90
CA TYR A 260 10.15 3.97 4.28
C TYR A 260 11.13 2.98 4.93
N ALA A 261 11.69 2.04 4.16
CA ALA A 261 12.76 1.16 4.65
C ALA A 261 14.03 1.93 4.99
N ILE A 262 14.38 2.92 4.17
CA ILE A 262 15.51 3.82 4.45
C ILE A 262 15.22 4.68 5.69
N LEU A 263 14.03 5.31 5.77
CA LEU A 263 13.64 6.09 6.95
C LEU A 263 13.69 5.23 8.23
N SER A 264 13.19 4.01 8.17
CA SER A 264 13.22 3.09 9.32
C SER A 264 14.65 2.71 9.73
N ALA A 265 15.57 2.58 8.77
CA ALA A 265 16.98 2.31 9.05
C ALA A 265 17.70 3.52 9.66
N LEU A 266 17.27 4.75 9.30
CA LEU A 266 17.81 6.01 9.83
C LEU A 266 17.15 6.43 11.15
N ASN A 267 16.00 5.85 11.47
CA ASN A 267 15.17 6.26 12.61
C ASN A 267 15.80 5.81 13.93
N GLY A 268 16.38 6.76 14.63
CA GLY A 268 16.99 6.63 15.95
C GLY A 268 16.63 7.84 16.83
N GLN A 269 17.03 7.82 18.08
CA GLN A 269 16.73 8.92 19.02
C GLN A 269 17.51 10.21 18.72
N GLU A 270 18.52 10.14 17.86
CA GLU A 270 19.45 11.24 17.59
C GLU A 270 19.14 12.04 16.32
N ARG A 271 18.19 11.58 15.49
CA ARG A 271 17.86 12.22 14.19
C ARG A 271 16.42 12.70 14.16
N ASN A 272 16.22 13.95 13.81
CA ASN A 272 14.89 14.51 13.52
C ASN A 272 14.53 14.24 12.04
N ILE A 273 13.57 13.33 11.84
CA ILE A 273 13.13 12.89 10.51
C ILE A 273 11.75 13.46 10.23
N LEU A 274 11.61 14.26 9.18
CA LEU A 274 10.35 14.88 8.79
C LEU A 274 10.00 14.56 7.35
N THR A 275 8.70 14.33 7.07
CA THR A 275 8.21 14.01 5.73
C THR A 275 7.06 14.90 5.27
N VAL A 276 6.90 15.03 3.94
CA VAL A 276 5.72 15.60 3.28
C VAL A 276 5.24 14.61 2.22
N GLU A 277 3.98 14.14 2.33
CA GLU A 277 3.47 13.01 1.55
C GLU A 277 2.07 13.25 0.98
N ASP A 278 1.73 12.58 -0.12
CA ASP A 278 0.42 12.69 -0.77
C ASP A 278 -0.09 11.31 -1.29
N PRO A 279 -0.84 10.58 -0.45
CA PRO A 279 -1.00 10.73 1.00
C PRO A 279 0.06 9.95 1.79
N ILE A 280 0.02 10.04 3.12
CA ILE A 280 0.76 9.13 4.02
C ILE A 280 0.21 7.72 3.81
N GLU A 281 1.09 6.75 3.48
CA GLU A 281 0.66 5.36 3.24
C GLU A 281 0.41 4.63 4.56
N TYR A 282 1.31 4.77 5.52
CA TYR A 282 1.16 4.29 6.91
C TYR A 282 2.08 5.07 7.85
N GLU A 283 1.74 5.05 9.12
CA GLU A 283 2.48 5.78 10.15
C GLU A 283 3.80 5.08 10.49
N LEU A 284 4.87 5.86 10.56
CA LEU A 284 6.18 5.44 11.05
C LEU A 284 6.39 6.06 12.43
N GLU A 285 6.49 5.21 13.46
CA GLU A 285 6.80 5.66 14.81
C GLU A 285 8.15 6.41 14.83
N GLY A 286 8.21 7.56 15.46
CA GLY A 286 9.41 8.40 15.56
C GLY A 286 9.69 9.28 14.33
N VAL A 287 8.82 9.29 13.31
CA VAL A 287 8.92 10.14 12.12
C VAL A 287 7.79 11.16 12.11
N GLY A 288 8.12 12.43 11.94
CA GLY A 288 7.13 13.51 11.81
C GLY A 288 6.57 13.58 10.40
N GLN A 289 5.41 12.95 10.15
CA GLN A 289 4.80 12.86 8.83
C GLN A 289 3.73 13.94 8.62
N THR A 290 3.87 14.73 7.55
CA THR A 290 2.92 15.77 7.14
C THR A 290 2.24 15.39 5.85
N GLN A 291 0.91 15.42 5.81
CA GLN A 291 0.15 15.11 4.59
C GLN A 291 -0.18 16.38 3.80
N VAL A 292 0.00 16.33 2.49
CA VAL A 292 -0.51 17.34 1.53
C VAL A 292 -2.02 17.48 1.68
N ASN A 293 -2.51 18.72 1.68
CA ASN A 293 -3.94 19.02 1.77
C ASN A 293 -4.29 20.20 0.83
N PRO A 294 -4.80 19.91 -0.38
CA PRO A 294 -5.15 20.94 -1.35
C PRO A 294 -6.23 21.92 -0.88
N ARG A 295 -7.11 21.52 0.05
CA ARG A 295 -8.20 22.37 0.56
C ARG A 295 -7.70 23.60 1.31
N VAL A 296 -6.51 23.51 1.91
CA VAL A 296 -5.86 24.61 2.65
C VAL A 296 -4.54 25.04 1.98
N ASP A 297 -4.37 24.70 0.71
CA ASP A 297 -3.18 25.02 -0.09
C ASP A 297 -1.86 24.49 0.55
N MET A 298 -1.92 23.36 1.24
CA MET A 298 -0.74 22.65 1.74
C MET A 298 -0.20 21.77 0.62
N THR A 299 0.68 22.34 -0.21
CA THR A 299 1.38 21.67 -1.31
C THR A 299 2.69 21.03 -0.84
N PHE A 300 3.34 20.21 -1.69
CA PHE A 300 4.69 19.69 -1.42
C PHE A 300 5.70 20.79 -1.15
N ALA A 301 5.76 21.84 -2.01
CA ALA A 301 6.67 22.97 -1.85
C ALA A 301 6.43 23.73 -0.54
N ARG A 302 5.16 24.00 -0.20
CA ARG A 302 4.80 24.70 1.03
C ARG A 302 5.10 23.88 2.28
N GLY A 303 4.77 22.58 2.26
CA GLY A 303 5.11 21.66 3.32
C GLY A 303 6.62 21.54 3.53
N LEU A 304 7.38 21.38 2.46
CA LEU A 304 8.84 21.30 2.51
C LEU A 304 9.46 22.56 3.15
N ARG A 305 9.05 23.76 2.73
CA ARG A 305 9.51 25.01 3.36
C ARG A 305 9.16 25.08 4.85
N ALA A 306 8.04 24.49 5.26
CA ALA A 306 7.63 24.48 6.66
C ALA A 306 8.49 23.54 7.49
N ILE A 307 8.70 22.30 7.04
CA ILE A 307 9.49 21.30 7.78
C ILE A 307 10.97 21.69 7.87
N LEU A 308 11.53 22.39 6.88
CA LEU A 308 12.90 22.91 6.94
C LEU A 308 13.15 23.95 8.04
N ARG A 309 12.09 24.49 8.66
CA ARG A 309 12.19 25.38 9.85
C ARG A 309 11.94 24.64 11.18
N GLN A 310 11.85 23.34 11.14
CA GLN A 310 11.62 22.47 12.31
C GLN A 310 12.87 21.68 12.71
N ASP A 311 14.05 22.21 12.33
CA ASP A 311 15.36 21.63 12.66
C ASP A 311 15.48 20.13 12.24
N PRO A 312 15.20 19.76 10.97
CA PRO A 312 15.31 18.40 10.53
C PRO A 312 16.75 18.01 10.20
N ASP A 313 17.14 16.77 10.48
CA ASP A 313 18.36 16.17 9.96
C ASP A 313 18.09 15.48 8.61
N VAL A 314 16.92 14.82 8.53
CA VAL A 314 16.50 14.05 7.37
C VAL A 314 15.12 14.50 6.91
N VAL A 315 15.01 14.77 5.62
CA VAL A 315 13.77 15.23 4.98
C VAL A 315 13.36 14.26 3.88
N MET A 316 12.09 13.80 3.90
CA MET A 316 11.55 13.02 2.80
C MET A 316 10.39 13.76 2.14
N ILE A 317 10.42 13.84 0.82
CA ILE A 317 9.37 14.41 -0.02
C ILE A 317 8.77 13.24 -0.80
N GLY A 318 7.48 12.97 -0.66
CA GLY A 318 6.81 11.84 -1.30
C GLY A 318 7.14 11.76 -2.79
N GLU A 319 7.07 12.89 -3.50
CA GLU A 319 7.53 13.00 -4.89
C GLU A 319 7.87 14.45 -5.28
N ILE A 320 8.75 14.61 -6.26
CA ILE A 320 9.05 15.89 -6.91
C ILE A 320 8.32 15.93 -8.25
N ARG A 321 7.33 16.83 -8.38
CA ARG A 321 6.52 17.00 -9.60
C ARG A 321 6.89 18.24 -10.41
N ASP A 322 7.44 19.25 -9.75
CA ASP A 322 7.67 20.59 -10.30
C ASP A 322 9.04 21.15 -9.91
N GLY A 323 9.46 22.18 -10.65
CA GLY A 323 10.76 22.85 -10.46
C GLY A 323 10.87 23.59 -9.12
N GLU A 324 9.75 24.10 -8.56
CA GLU A 324 9.78 24.78 -7.26
C GLU A 324 10.16 23.81 -6.14
N THR A 325 9.49 22.66 -6.09
CA THR A 325 9.79 21.58 -5.10
C THR A 325 11.23 21.07 -5.30
N ALA A 326 11.67 20.89 -6.56
CA ALA A 326 13.02 20.45 -6.89
C ALA A 326 14.09 21.42 -6.41
N GLN A 327 13.91 22.73 -6.63
CA GLN A 327 14.84 23.78 -6.17
C GLN A 327 14.95 23.81 -4.64
N ILE A 328 13.82 23.73 -3.92
CA ILE A 328 13.83 23.71 -2.45
C ILE A 328 14.56 22.48 -1.93
N ALA A 329 14.35 21.30 -2.54
CA ALA A 329 15.02 20.06 -2.18
C ALA A 329 16.54 20.16 -2.35
N VAL A 330 17.00 20.74 -3.47
CA VAL A 330 18.44 21.01 -3.72
C VAL A 330 18.99 21.97 -2.69
N GLN A 331 18.31 23.09 -2.43
CA GLN A 331 18.76 24.06 -1.42
C GLN A 331 18.85 23.41 -0.03
N ALA A 332 17.87 22.60 0.36
CA ALA A 332 17.91 21.88 1.62
C ALA A 332 19.14 20.98 1.73
N SER A 333 19.47 20.24 0.67
CA SER A 333 20.64 19.37 0.65
C SER A 333 21.96 20.13 0.75
N LEU A 334 22.06 21.31 0.12
CA LEU A 334 23.24 22.17 0.17
C LEU A 334 23.40 22.88 1.53
N THR A 335 22.30 23.02 2.28
CA THR A 335 22.32 23.61 3.63
C THR A 335 22.49 22.59 4.75
N GLY A 336 22.80 21.33 4.42
CA GLY A 336 23.23 20.34 5.41
C GLY A 336 22.21 19.23 5.71
N HIS A 337 21.11 19.12 4.97
CA HIS A 337 20.10 18.10 5.19
C HIS A 337 20.26 16.89 4.25
N LEU A 338 19.98 15.69 4.74
CA LEU A 338 19.81 14.52 3.90
C LEU A 338 18.37 14.51 3.37
N VAL A 339 18.23 14.65 2.05
CA VAL A 339 16.94 14.75 1.37
C VAL A 339 16.66 13.45 0.61
N MET A 340 15.46 12.92 0.75
CA MET A 340 15.00 11.76 -0.02
C MET A 340 13.73 12.10 -0.76
N SER A 341 13.61 11.62 -2.01
CA SER A 341 12.37 11.81 -2.77
C SER A 341 12.19 10.77 -3.86
N THR A 342 11.03 10.83 -4.52
CA THR A 342 10.77 10.02 -5.72
C THR A 342 10.60 10.86 -6.97
N LEU A 343 10.90 10.23 -8.10
CA LEU A 343 10.58 10.71 -9.44
C LEU A 343 9.84 9.63 -10.23
N HIS A 344 9.21 10.03 -11.33
CA HIS A 344 8.56 9.13 -12.28
C HIS A 344 9.38 9.07 -13.58
N THR A 345 10.53 8.39 -13.55
CA THR A 345 11.35 8.13 -14.74
C THR A 345 11.57 6.62 -14.88
N ASN A 346 11.98 6.18 -16.06
CA ASN A 346 12.16 4.76 -16.37
C ASN A 346 13.55 4.24 -16.04
N SER A 347 14.57 5.12 -15.99
CA SER A 347 15.97 4.82 -15.72
C SER A 347 16.53 5.75 -14.64
N ALA A 348 17.67 5.40 -14.07
CA ALA A 348 18.38 6.27 -13.14
C ALA A 348 18.99 7.50 -13.83
N ALA A 349 19.48 7.34 -15.06
CA ALA A 349 19.99 8.45 -15.89
C ALA A 349 18.84 9.43 -16.26
N GLY A 350 17.68 8.90 -16.64
CA GLY A 350 16.48 9.68 -16.92
C GLY A 350 16.01 10.56 -15.75
N ALA A 351 16.36 10.19 -14.51
CA ALA A 351 16.07 11.04 -13.36
C ALA A 351 16.89 12.33 -13.38
N ILE A 352 18.14 12.30 -13.85
CA ILE A 352 19.00 13.48 -14.02
C ILE A 352 18.43 14.38 -15.11
N THR A 353 18.08 13.80 -16.27
CA THR A 353 17.41 14.52 -17.36
C THR A 353 16.14 15.21 -16.87
N ARG A 354 15.32 14.48 -16.09
CA ARG A 354 14.06 15.01 -15.55
C ARG A 354 14.27 16.21 -14.61
N LEU A 355 15.33 16.19 -13.78
CA LEU A 355 15.67 17.32 -12.93
C LEU A 355 16.10 18.54 -13.76
N ARG A 356 16.85 18.34 -14.86
CA ARG A 356 17.21 19.41 -15.81
C ARG A 356 15.96 20.01 -16.47
N ASP A 357 15.03 19.16 -16.92
CA ASP A 357 13.75 19.59 -17.51
C ASP A 357 12.89 20.42 -16.55
N MET A 358 13.03 20.18 -15.23
CA MET A 358 12.41 20.98 -14.18
C MET A 358 13.14 22.32 -13.93
N GLY A 359 14.20 22.64 -14.68
CA GLY A 359 14.94 23.88 -14.58
C GLY A 359 16.07 23.90 -13.56
N LEU A 360 16.52 22.73 -13.09
CA LEU A 360 17.70 22.65 -12.22
C LEU A 360 18.98 22.71 -13.06
N GLU A 361 19.90 23.57 -12.66
CA GLU A 361 21.19 23.66 -13.28
C GLU A 361 22.08 22.44 -12.98
N SER A 362 22.79 21.94 -14.00
CA SER A 362 23.57 20.69 -13.90
C SER A 362 24.64 20.74 -12.79
N PHE A 363 25.20 21.89 -12.49
CA PHE A 363 26.16 22.02 -11.39
C PHE A 363 25.51 21.84 -10.00
N LEU A 364 24.25 22.27 -9.84
CA LEU A 364 23.49 22.06 -8.61
C LEU A 364 23.16 20.58 -8.43
N ILE A 365 22.70 19.91 -9.50
CA ILE A 365 22.43 18.48 -9.51
C ILE A 365 23.70 17.71 -9.14
N GLY A 366 24.81 17.97 -9.82
CA GLY A 366 26.09 17.27 -9.58
C GLY A 366 26.65 17.50 -8.16
N SER A 367 26.32 18.63 -7.53
CA SER A 367 26.79 18.96 -6.17
C SER A 367 25.90 18.39 -5.08
N SER A 368 24.61 18.20 -5.32
CA SER A 368 23.62 17.78 -4.33
C SER A 368 23.27 16.31 -4.41
N LEU A 369 23.23 15.71 -5.61
CA LEU A 369 22.79 14.33 -5.82
C LEU A 369 23.85 13.34 -5.36
N LEU A 370 23.47 12.42 -4.46
CA LEU A 370 24.31 11.32 -3.97
C LEU A 370 24.09 10.04 -4.78
N GLY A 371 22.85 9.75 -5.12
CA GLY A 371 22.52 8.57 -5.90
C GLY A 371 21.07 8.53 -6.35
N VAL A 372 20.82 7.67 -7.33
CA VAL A 372 19.48 7.37 -7.87
C VAL A 372 19.29 5.88 -7.93
N ILE A 373 18.14 5.42 -7.46
CA ILE A 373 17.73 4.01 -7.52
C ILE A 373 16.53 3.91 -8.44
N ALA A 374 16.73 3.42 -9.67
CA ALA A 374 15.60 3.07 -10.52
C ALA A 374 15.12 1.66 -10.14
N GLN A 375 13.80 1.49 -10.02
CA GLN A 375 13.22 0.30 -9.42
C GLN A 375 12.01 -0.21 -10.19
N ARG A 376 11.91 -1.55 -10.29
CA ARG A 376 10.74 -2.29 -10.75
C ARG A 376 10.47 -3.44 -9.78
N LEU A 377 9.25 -3.95 -9.81
CA LEU A 377 8.89 -5.17 -9.08
C LEU A 377 8.63 -6.31 -10.06
N VAL A 378 9.26 -7.45 -9.79
CA VAL A 378 9.03 -8.72 -10.46
C VAL A 378 8.30 -9.68 -9.52
N ARG A 379 7.44 -10.54 -10.04
CA ARG A 379 6.80 -11.59 -9.25
C ARG A 379 7.82 -12.66 -8.87
N ARG A 380 7.74 -13.13 -7.65
CA ARG A 380 8.61 -14.22 -7.17
C ARG A 380 8.03 -15.56 -7.60
N LEU A 381 8.88 -16.46 -8.07
CA LEU A 381 8.49 -17.83 -8.36
C LEU A 381 7.98 -18.53 -7.09
N CYS A 382 6.89 -19.26 -7.23
CA CYS A 382 6.38 -20.10 -6.17
C CYS A 382 7.40 -21.20 -5.85
N THR A 383 7.83 -21.26 -4.61
CA THR A 383 8.84 -22.21 -4.16
C THR A 383 8.36 -23.67 -4.20
N HIS A 384 7.03 -23.89 -4.16
CA HIS A 384 6.41 -25.22 -4.17
C HIS A 384 6.36 -25.86 -5.55
N CYS A 385 6.26 -25.05 -6.62
CA CYS A 385 6.01 -25.62 -7.96
C CYS A 385 7.02 -25.19 -9.04
N ARG A 386 7.99 -24.30 -8.72
CA ARG A 386 9.01 -23.94 -9.71
C ARG A 386 9.84 -25.15 -10.11
N THR A 387 10.15 -25.29 -11.39
CA THR A 387 10.97 -26.37 -11.94
C THR A 387 12.16 -25.80 -12.68
N THR A 388 13.25 -26.56 -12.74
CA THR A 388 14.43 -26.19 -13.55
C THR A 388 14.27 -26.65 -14.99
N SER A 389 14.68 -25.82 -15.94
CA SER A 389 14.71 -26.13 -17.36
C SER A 389 15.99 -25.60 -17.99
N PRO A 390 16.61 -26.35 -18.91
CA PRO A 390 17.76 -25.86 -19.67
C PRO A 390 17.38 -24.64 -20.51
N LEU A 391 18.35 -23.74 -20.76
CA LEU A 391 18.18 -22.60 -21.64
C LEU A 391 18.37 -23.00 -23.11
N ASP A 392 17.56 -22.39 -23.97
CA ASP A 392 17.78 -22.42 -25.41
C ASP A 392 18.92 -21.45 -25.83
N ALA A 393 19.23 -21.39 -27.15
CA ALA A 393 20.30 -20.54 -27.64
C ALA A 393 20.01 -19.05 -27.51
N ASN A 394 18.75 -18.64 -27.72
CA ASN A 394 18.32 -17.24 -27.61
C ASN A 394 18.31 -16.78 -26.16
N GLU A 395 17.84 -17.62 -25.26
CA GLU A 395 17.86 -17.35 -23.83
C GLU A 395 19.28 -17.21 -23.28
N LYS A 396 20.22 -18.07 -23.74
CA LYS A 396 21.64 -17.97 -23.35
C LYS A 396 22.26 -16.63 -23.78
N ALA A 397 21.89 -16.11 -24.94
CA ALA A 397 22.38 -14.83 -25.44
C ALA A 397 22.03 -13.66 -24.51
N LEU A 398 20.91 -13.73 -23.76
CA LEU A 398 20.52 -12.69 -22.80
C LEU A 398 21.50 -12.60 -21.60
N PHE A 399 22.27 -13.64 -21.33
CA PHE A 399 23.26 -13.69 -20.25
C PHE A 399 24.68 -13.38 -20.74
N SER A 400 24.84 -12.73 -21.90
CA SER A 400 26.16 -12.39 -22.49
C SER A 400 26.99 -11.40 -21.65
N PHE A 401 26.36 -10.71 -20.68
CA PHE A 401 27.08 -9.87 -19.72
C PHE A 401 27.86 -10.66 -18.65
N MET A 402 27.71 -12.00 -18.64
CA MET A 402 28.41 -12.92 -17.74
C MET A 402 29.46 -13.74 -18.52
N ASP A 403 30.61 -13.99 -17.91
CA ASP A 403 31.64 -14.86 -18.50
C ASP A 403 31.14 -16.30 -18.72
N THR A 404 30.25 -16.78 -17.85
CA THR A 404 29.69 -18.13 -17.94
C THR A 404 28.16 -18.07 -17.76
N PRO A 405 27.38 -18.18 -18.85
CA PRO A 405 25.93 -18.26 -18.77
C PRO A 405 25.43 -19.48 -18.00
N PRO A 406 24.30 -19.40 -17.29
CA PRO A 406 23.71 -20.51 -16.56
C PRO A 406 23.31 -21.65 -17.51
N LYS A 407 23.44 -22.91 -17.06
CA LYS A 407 23.02 -24.08 -17.82
C LYS A 407 21.51 -24.29 -17.80
N ALA A 408 20.86 -23.93 -16.71
CA ALA A 408 19.43 -24.06 -16.46
C ALA A 408 18.93 -22.91 -15.58
N ILE A 409 17.65 -22.58 -15.73
CA ILE A 409 16.93 -21.57 -14.93
C ILE A 409 15.63 -22.16 -14.37
N TYR A 410 15.04 -21.49 -13.38
CA TYR A 410 13.75 -21.87 -12.85
C TYR A 410 12.60 -21.29 -13.68
N ARG A 411 11.55 -22.10 -13.87
CA ARG A 411 10.32 -21.74 -14.60
C ARG A 411 9.11 -21.77 -13.69
N ALA A 412 8.13 -20.91 -13.99
CA ALA A 412 6.83 -20.92 -13.34
C ALA A 412 6.00 -22.11 -13.89
N VAL A 413 5.33 -22.85 -13.00
CA VAL A 413 4.44 -23.96 -13.38
C VAL A 413 3.00 -23.65 -12.96
N GLY A 414 2.72 -23.63 -11.69
CA GLY A 414 1.40 -23.47 -11.08
C GLY A 414 1.08 -24.62 -10.13
N CYS A 415 0.48 -24.32 -9.01
CA CYS A 415 -0.04 -25.28 -8.02
C CYS A 415 -1.12 -24.62 -7.16
N GLU A 416 -1.75 -25.36 -6.28
CA GLU A 416 -2.77 -24.84 -5.36
C GLU A 416 -2.24 -23.71 -4.48
N HIS A 417 -1.02 -23.81 -3.93
CA HIS A 417 -0.40 -22.76 -3.10
C HIS A 417 -0.26 -21.41 -3.79
N CYS A 418 -0.03 -21.39 -5.08
CA CYS A 418 0.06 -20.16 -5.87
C CYS A 418 -1.20 -19.92 -6.73
N ARG A 419 -2.28 -20.68 -6.50
CA ARG A 419 -3.53 -20.62 -7.25
C ARG A 419 -3.28 -20.68 -8.76
N GLN A 420 -2.52 -21.68 -9.16
CA GLN A 420 -2.15 -21.99 -10.54
C GLN A 420 -1.34 -20.88 -11.27
N SER A 421 -0.89 -19.86 -10.57
CA SER A 421 -0.18 -18.73 -11.18
C SER A 421 1.31 -19.00 -11.43
N GLY A 422 1.91 -19.91 -10.68
CA GLY A 422 3.36 -20.11 -10.66
C GLY A 422 4.15 -19.07 -9.86
N TYR A 423 3.47 -18.05 -9.30
CA TYR A 423 4.10 -16.93 -8.58
C TYR A 423 3.44 -16.65 -7.24
N GLN A 424 4.25 -16.13 -6.28
CA GLN A 424 3.77 -15.71 -4.98
C GLN A 424 4.64 -14.58 -4.41
N GLY A 425 4.07 -13.41 -4.25
CA GLY A 425 4.76 -12.21 -3.78
C GLY A 425 5.65 -11.57 -4.84
N ARG A 426 6.35 -10.50 -4.46
CA ARG A 426 7.17 -9.68 -5.37
C ARG A 426 8.58 -9.49 -4.82
N ALA A 427 9.52 -9.19 -5.71
CA ALA A 427 10.88 -8.78 -5.38
C ALA A 427 11.26 -7.54 -6.19
N GLY A 428 12.09 -6.66 -5.63
CA GLY A 428 12.63 -5.52 -6.35
C GLY A 428 13.72 -5.95 -7.33
N ILE A 429 13.80 -5.30 -8.48
CA ILE A 429 14.97 -5.23 -9.35
C ILE A 429 15.39 -3.77 -9.44
N HIS A 430 16.68 -3.51 -9.47
CA HIS A 430 17.23 -2.19 -9.28
C HIS A 430 18.29 -1.86 -10.33
N GLU A 431 18.37 -0.58 -10.66
CA GLU A 431 19.47 0.04 -11.36
C GLU A 431 20.01 1.12 -10.43
N PHE A 432 21.23 0.99 -9.97
CA PHE A 432 21.77 1.77 -8.86
C PHE A 432 22.86 2.72 -9.34
N LEU A 433 22.54 4.00 -9.48
CA LEU A 433 23.46 5.05 -9.84
C LEU A 433 24.03 5.71 -8.58
N VAL A 434 25.34 5.65 -8.40
CA VAL A 434 26.09 6.41 -7.38
C VAL A 434 26.77 7.58 -8.07
N VAL A 435 26.61 8.78 -7.53
CA VAL A 435 27.23 10.00 -8.06
C VAL A 435 28.66 10.12 -7.47
N ASP A 436 29.57 9.36 -8.05
CA ASP A 436 31.00 9.48 -7.79
C ASP A 436 31.63 10.70 -8.47
N SER A 437 32.94 10.89 -8.37
CA SER A 437 33.65 12.02 -8.99
C SER A 437 33.52 12.05 -10.52
N THR A 438 33.46 10.89 -11.17
CA THR A 438 33.35 10.74 -12.63
C THR A 438 31.93 11.04 -13.08
N MET A 439 30.92 10.49 -12.41
CA MET A 439 29.51 10.77 -12.68
C MET A 439 29.17 12.24 -12.42
N ARG A 440 29.69 12.81 -11.32
CA ARG A 440 29.53 14.25 -11.01
C ARG A 440 30.06 15.11 -12.12
N ARG A 441 31.24 14.80 -12.68
CA ARG A 441 31.83 15.52 -13.82
C ARG A 441 30.92 15.38 -15.05
N ALA A 442 30.44 14.20 -15.38
CA ALA A 442 29.54 13.99 -16.50
C ALA A 442 28.25 14.79 -16.38
N ILE A 443 27.66 14.86 -15.18
CA ILE A 443 26.48 15.67 -14.91
C ILE A 443 26.83 17.17 -15.06
N HIS A 444 27.95 17.62 -14.51
CA HIS A 444 28.38 19.02 -14.56
C HIS A 444 28.70 19.51 -15.98
N GLU A 445 29.26 18.64 -16.82
CA GLU A 445 29.53 18.88 -18.24
C GLU A 445 28.26 18.78 -19.12
N ASP A 446 27.10 18.62 -18.52
CA ASP A 446 25.79 18.55 -19.18
C ASP A 446 25.70 17.43 -20.22
N LYS A 447 26.36 16.30 -19.94
CA LYS A 447 26.31 15.10 -20.78
C LYS A 447 24.85 14.65 -20.96
N ASP A 448 24.54 14.15 -22.15
CA ASP A 448 23.24 13.57 -22.48
C ASP A 448 22.96 12.27 -21.71
N GLU A 449 21.72 11.83 -21.71
CA GLU A 449 21.26 10.65 -20.98
C GLU A 449 22.04 9.40 -21.39
N MET A 450 22.27 9.18 -22.69
CA MET A 450 23.01 8.03 -23.21
C MET A 450 24.45 7.99 -22.71
N SER A 451 25.12 9.15 -22.62
CA SER A 451 26.47 9.26 -22.09
C SER A 451 26.52 8.95 -20.59
N ILE A 452 25.51 9.39 -19.84
CA ILE A 452 25.36 9.08 -18.41
C ILE A 452 25.12 7.58 -18.22
N GLU A 453 24.23 6.96 -18.99
CA GLU A 453 23.97 5.51 -18.98
C GLU A 453 25.23 4.71 -19.32
N THR A 454 25.96 5.10 -20.35
CA THR A 454 27.21 4.44 -20.72
C THR A 454 28.23 4.48 -19.58
N GLN A 455 28.27 5.56 -18.83
CA GLN A 455 29.14 5.68 -17.67
C GLN A 455 28.63 4.85 -16.48
N LEU A 456 27.31 4.84 -16.27
CA LEU A 456 26.66 4.05 -15.21
C LEU A 456 26.92 2.56 -15.37
N PHE A 457 26.69 2.02 -16.58
CA PHE A 457 26.81 0.57 -16.82
C PHE A 457 28.24 0.02 -16.88
N LYS A 458 29.25 0.87 -16.71
CA LYS A 458 30.60 0.42 -16.38
C LYS A 458 30.77 -0.10 -14.95
N GLN A 459 29.84 0.30 -14.04
CA GLN A 459 29.97 0.07 -12.60
C GLN A 459 28.71 -0.47 -11.95
N ALA A 460 27.62 -0.59 -12.70
CA ALA A 460 26.33 -1.05 -12.21
C ALA A 460 25.60 -1.91 -13.26
N TYR A 461 24.72 -2.77 -12.80
CA TYR A 461 23.84 -3.54 -13.65
C TYR A 461 22.64 -2.69 -14.09
N SER A 462 22.22 -2.88 -15.35
CA SER A 462 20.93 -2.37 -15.81
C SER A 462 19.78 -3.09 -15.08
N LEU A 463 18.57 -2.53 -15.12
CA LEU A 463 17.37 -3.18 -14.56
C LEU A 463 17.19 -4.61 -15.09
N ARG A 464 17.48 -4.82 -16.39
CA ARG A 464 17.39 -6.14 -17.04
C ARG A 464 18.43 -7.10 -16.49
N GLU A 465 19.69 -6.71 -16.44
CA GLU A 465 20.78 -7.54 -15.93
C GLU A 465 20.57 -7.89 -14.44
N ASN A 466 20.16 -6.90 -13.62
CA ASN A 466 19.82 -7.14 -12.22
C ASN A 466 18.66 -8.15 -12.09
N GLY A 467 17.66 -8.04 -12.96
CA GLY A 467 16.58 -9.03 -13.05
C GLY A 467 17.07 -10.41 -13.45
N LEU A 468 17.98 -10.50 -14.41
CA LEU A 468 18.58 -11.78 -14.87
C LEU A 468 19.41 -12.45 -13.77
N LEU A 469 20.11 -11.69 -12.92
CA LEU A 469 20.77 -12.25 -11.71
C LEU A 469 19.75 -12.92 -10.77
N LYS A 470 18.55 -12.35 -10.65
CA LYS A 470 17.47 -12.95 -9.85
C LYS A 470 16.82 -14.18 -10.52
N VAL A 471 16.86 -14.26 -11.86
CA VAL A 471 16.46 -15.49 -12.57
C VAL A 471 17.42 -16.63 -12.25
N ILE A 472 18.73 -16.37 -12.25
CA ILE A 472 19.77 -17.37 -11.92
C ILE A 472 19.57 -17.90 -10.49
N SER A 473 19.31 -17.00 -9.53
CA SER A 473 19.05 -17.38 -8.14
C SER A 473 17.67 -18.01 -7.91
N GLY A 474 16.82 -18.11 -8.96
CA GLY A 474 15.49 -18.71 -8.88
C GLY A 474 14.48 -17.87 -8.11
N VAL A 475 14.71 -16.57 -7.94
CA VAL A 475 13.78 -15.66 -7.30
C VAL A 475 12.61 -15.34 -8.22
N THR A 476 12.87 -15.14 -9.51
CA THR A 476 11.87 -14.83 -10.54
C THR A 476 12.09 -15.64 -11.80
N SER A 477 11.22 -15.52 -12.78
CA SER A 477 11.37 -16.17 -14.09
C SER A 477 11.90 -15.19 -15.15
N LEU A 478 12.45 -15.74 -16.24
CA LEU A 478 12.93 -14.97 -17.37
C LEU A 478 11.81 -14.16 -18.02
N GLU A 479 10.65 -14.78 -18.22
CA GLU A 479 9.47 -14.17 -18.83
C GLU A 479 9.01 -12.94 -18.02
N GLU A 480 9.08 -13.03 -16.70
CA GLU A 480 8.69 -11.92 -15.83
C GLU A 480 9.68 -10.75 -15.92
N VAL A 481 10.97 -11.01 -15.95
CA VAL A 481 11.99 -9.96 -16.14
C VAL A 481 11.79 -9.29 -17.51
N MET A 482 11.65 -10.06 -18.57
CA MET A 482 11.41 -9.50 -19.91
C MET A 482 10.13 -8.66 -19.97
N ARG A 483 9.05 -9.12 -19.34
CA ARG A 483 7.78 -8.38 -19.26
C ARG A 483 7.91 -7.01 -18.59
N VAL A 484 8.72 -6.92 -17.53
CA VAL A 484 8.84 -5.69 -16.73
C VAL A 484 9.90 -4.75 -17.27
N THR A 485 10.90 -5.27 -17.98
CA THR A 485 12.01 -4.51 -18.55
C THR A 485 11.87 -4.27 -20.04
N ALA A 486 10.77 -4.72 -20.67
CA ALA A 486 10.47 -4.36 -22.05
C ALA A 486 10.29 -2.86 -22.17
N GLU A 487 11.03 -2.22 -23.06
CA GLU A 487 10.82 -0.83 -23.44
C GLU A 487 9.47 -0.70 -24.16
N ARG A 488 8.62 0.22 -23.70
CA ARG A 488 7.40 0.56 -24.43
C ARG A 488 7.79 1.49 -25.58
N GLY A 489 8.06 0.91 -26.71
CA GLY A 489 8.21 1.65 -27.95
C GLY A 489 9.60 1.56 -28.56
N GLY A 490 9.71 0.78 -29.62
CA GLY A 490 10.83 0.78 -30.53
C GLY A 490 11.23 -0.66 -30.93
N ASP A 491 10.93 -0.93 -32.16
CA ASP A 491 11.32 -2.05 -33.01
C ASP A 491 10.46 -3.34 -32.88
N ALA A 492 9.39 -3.30 -33.70
CA ALA A 492 8.89 -4.46 -34.40
C ALA A 492 9.59 -4.53 -35.78
#